data_c689084249fd04413af992607951c8c6
#
_entry.id   c689084249fd04413af992607951c8c6
#
_cell.length_a   1.000
_cell.length_b   1.000
_cell.length_c   1.000
_cell.angle_alpha   90.00
_cell.angle_beta   90.00
_cell.angle_gamma   90.00
#
_symmetry.space_group_name_H-M   'P 1'
#
loop_
_entity.id
_entity.type
_entity.pdbx_description
1 polymer ?
#
loop_
_entity_poly.entity_id
_entity_poly.type
_entity_poly.pdbx_seq_one_letter_code
_entity_poly.pdbx_strand_id
1 'polypeptide(L)'
;MSTPVTTLLAVLLLHACSPIGALNALAPRDGISVTRDIAYAEGPRHTLDVYAPRHGVRAPVVVFFYGGGWQTGDRAMYRFVGAALAARGVMVVIPDYRLHPEVRFPGFMEDGAAAVAWAYHNAARFGGDPRRLFLMGHSAGAHIATLLALDRAYLRAAGLIPERDVCGVIGLAGPYDFLPQASDAVKAVFGPIEAWPRSQPINYASALAPPMLLLAGKTDRSVDPDNTLRLASRLHAAGAIVQVHLEPGISHRAIIVAFADTLAFLAPVRRQTLDFIASQVTCGERISEASAARFQPAPATRE
;
A
#
# COMPACT_ATOMS: atom_id res chain seq x y z
N MET A 1 -43.21 -4.00 38.78
CA MET A 1 -41.79 -4.45 38.66
C MET A 1 -41.56 -4.80 37.19
N SER A 2 -41.15 -3.85 36.39
CA SER A 2 -40.86 -4.00 34.98
C SER A 2 -39.41 -3.60 34.74
N THR A 3 -38.67 -4.56 34.33
CA THR A 3 -37.24 -4.76 34.33
C THR A 3 -36.49 -4.14 33.13
N PRO A 4 -35.18 -4.03 33.24
CA PRO A 4 -34.31 -3.21 32.43
C PRO A 4 -33.78 -3.96 31.18
N VAL A 5 -34.63 -4.47 30.30
CA VAL A 5 -34.21 -5.12 29.05
C VAL A 5 -33.89 -4.08 27.95
N THR A 6 -34.52 -2.90 28.03
CA THR A 6 -34.36 -1.83 27.04
C THR A 6 -33.00 -1.11 27.14
N THR A 7 -32.39 -1.10 28.33
CA THR A 7 -31.08 -0.41 28.54
C THR A 7 -29.90 -1.22 28.01
N LEU A 8 -30.01 -2.55 27.99
CA LEU A 8 -28.91 -3.43 27.49
C LEU A 8 -28.77 -3.39 25.96
N LEU A 9 -29.90 -3.20 25.27
CA LEU A 9 -29.88 -3.10 23.78
C LEU A 9 -29.27 -1.79 23.30
N ALA A 10 -29.47 -0.69 24.04
CA ALA A 10 -28.91 0.62 23.70
C ALA A 10 -27.39 0.67 23.90
N VAL A 11 -26.84 -0.04 24.90
CA VAL A 11 -25.39 -0.09 25.16
C VAL A 11 -24.66 -0.95 24.10
N LEU A 12 -25.28 -2.00 23.59
CA LEU A 12 -24.71 -2.83 22.50
C LEU A 12 -24.69 -2.08 21.15
N LEU A 13 -25.61 -1.15 20.91
CA LEU A 13 -25.65 -0.32 19.71
C LEU A 13 -24.61 0.83 19.73
N LEU A 14 -24.19 1.28 20.89
CA LEU A 14 -23.19 2.36 21.02
C LEU A 14 -21.75 1.91 20.75
N HIS A 15 -21.43 0.62 20.80
CA HIS A 15 -20.12 0.08 20.43
C HIS A 15 -19.95 -0.22 18.93
N ALA A 16 -21.01 -0.13 18.13
CA ALA A 16 -21.01 -0.43 16.70
C ALA A 16 -20.69 0.77 15.78
N CYS A 17 -20.56 1.99 16.29
CA CYS A 17 -20.52 3.20 15.45
C CYS A 17 -19.19 3.96 15.48
N SER A 18 -18.07 3.26 15.26
CA SER A 18 -16.94 4.01 14.67
C SER A 18 -17.23 4.19 13.15
N PRO A 19 -16.90 5.35 12.55
CA PRO A 19 -17.06 5.54 11.10
C PRO A 19 -16.42 4.42 10.27
N ILE A 20 -15.28 3.91 10.70
CA ILE A 20 -14.58 2.77 10.07
C ILE A 20 -15.35 1.47 10.27
N GLY A 21 -15.95 1.25 11.44
CA GLY A 21 -16.83 0.10 11.69
C GLY A 21 -18.02 0.06 10.73
N ALA A 22 -18.64 1.22 10.47
CA ALA A 22 -19.73 1.34 9.50
C ALA A 22 -19.26 1.02 8.07
N LEU A 23 -18.11 1.53 7.63
CA LEU A 23 -17.55 1.20 6.30
C LEU A 23 -17.26 -0.29 6.15
N ASN A 24 -16.72 -0.92 7.19
CA ASN A 24 -16.46 -2.36 7.19
C ASN A 24 -17.75 -3.21 7.18
N ALA A 25 -18.81 -2.73 7.84
CA ALA A 25 -20.12 -3.40 7.82
C ALA A 25 -20.78 -3.36 6.45
N LEU A 26 -20.58 -2.27 5.71
CA LEU A 26 -21.12 -2.03 4.36
C LEU A 26 -20.20 -2.53 3.23
N ALA A 27 -19.04 -3.09 3.57
CA ALA A 27 -18.10 -3.61 2.58
C ALA A 27 -18.71 -4.80 1.80
N PRO A 28 -18.38 -4.95 0.50
CA PRO A 28 -18.83 -6.08 -0.31
C PRO A 28 -18.53 -7.43 0.36
N ARG A 29 -19.49 -8.36 0.27
CA ARG A 29 -19.33 -9.74 0.78
C ARG A 29 -19.54 -10.78 -0.32
N ASP A 30 -20.32 -10.42 -1.31
CA ASP A 30 -20.64 -11.32 -2.41
C ASP A 30 -19.49 -11.35 -3.44
N GLY A 31 -19.28 -12.52 -4.02
CA GLY A 31 -18.25 -12.71 -5.05
C GLY A 31 -16.81 -12.70 -4.55
N ILE A 32 -16.57 -12.61 -3.24
CA ILE A 32 -15.24 -12.64 -2.63
C ILE A 32 -15.11 -13.79 -1.62
N SER A 33 -13.87 -14.24 -1.40
CA SER A 33 -13.46 -15.08 -0.30
C SER A 33 -12.54 -14.30 0.63
N VAL A 34 -12.65 -14.54 1.95
CA VAL A 34 -11.81 -13.87 2.95
C VAL A 34 -11.22 -14.93 3.87
N THR A 35 -9.89 -15.01 3.91
CA THR A 35 -9.15 -15.85 4.87
C THR A 35 -8.42 -14.92 5.81
N ARG A 36 -8.60 -15.11 7.13
CA ARG A 36 -8.07 -14.21 8.16
C ARG A 36 -7.04 -14.90 9.02
N ASP A 37 -6.30 -14.06 9.75
CA ASP A 37 -5.40 -14.47 10.83
C ASP A 37 -4.31 -15.44 10.37
N ILE A 38 -3.83 -15.30 9.13
CA ILE A 38 -2.78 -16.14 8.58
C ILE A 38 -1.44 -15.60 9.08
N ALA A 39 -0.65 -16.41 9.77
CA ALA A 39 0.70 -16.06 10.18
C ALA A 39 1.63 -15.98 8.95
N TYR A 40 2.38 -14.89 8.82
CA TYR A 40 3.43 -14.73 7.80
C TYR A 40 4.85 -14.81 8.39
N ALA A 41 4.95 -14.64 9.72
CA ALA A 41 6.16 -14.85 10.52
C ALA A 41 5.75 -15.19 11.96
N GLU A 42 6.72 -15.51 12.81
CA GLU A 42 6.51 -15.73 14.24
C GLU A 42 6.33 -14.42 15.00
N GLY A 43 5.53 -14.45 16.06
CA GLY A 43 5.34 -13.34 16.98
C GLY A 43 4.08 -12.53 16.76
N PRO A 44 3.80 -11.59 17.67
CA PRO A 44 2.62 -10.75 17.63
C PRO A 44 2.67 -9.81 16.43
N ARG A 45 1.50 -9.46 15.87
CA ARG A 45 1.34 -8.60 14.70
C ARG A 45 1.97 -9.12 13.41
N HIS A 46 2.42 -10.38 13.36
CA HIS A 46 2.89 -11.03 12.15
C HIS A 46 1.80 -11.92 11.52
N THR A 47 0.60 -11.37 11.43
CA THR A 47 -0.56 -12.01 10.78
C THR A 47 -1.11 -11.12 9.68
N LEU A 48 -1.79 -11.71 8.72
CA LEU A 48 -2.41 -11.02 7.60
C LEU A 48 -3.78 -11.60 7.27
N ASP A 49 -4.59 -10.80 6.57
CA ASP A 49 -5.85 -11.23 5.98
C ASP A 49 -5.72 -11.22 4.45
N VAL A 50 -6.32 -12.22 3.80
CA VAL A 50 -6.39 -12.34 2.35
C VAL A 50 -7.84 -12.15 1.89
N TYR A 51 -8.06 -11.21 0.99
CA TYR A 51 -9.32 -10.95 0.28
C TYR A 51 -9.12 -11.30 -1.19
N ALA A 52 -9.84 -12.28 -1.70
CA ALA A 52 -9.67 -12.75 -3.07
C ALA A 52 -11.00 -12.82 -3.83
N PRO A 53 -11.02 -12.61 -5.15
CA PRO A 53 -12.18 -12.91 -5.98
C PRO A 53 -12.52 -14.39 -5.88
N ARG A 54 -13.79 -14.73 -5.62
CA ARG A 54 -14.21 -16.14 -5.44
C ARG A 54 -14.01 -16.99 -6.70
N HIS A 55 -14.15 -16.39 -7.87
CA HIS A 55 -14.03 -17.05 -9.18
C HIS A 55 -12.86 -16.50 -10.01
N GLY A 56 -11.94 -15.78 -9.39
CA GLY A 56 -10.76 -15.23 -10.05
C GLY A 56 -9.67 -16.29 -10.21
N VAL A 57 -9.13 -16.39 -11.44
CA VAL A 57 -7.91 -17.17 -11.71
C VAL A 57 -6.84 -16.17 -12.13
N ARG A 58 -5.65 -16.22 -11.50
CA ARG A 58 -4.52 -15.34 -11.80
C ARG A 58 -4.84 -13.85 -11.61
N ALA A 59 -5.58 -13.53 -10.53
CA ALA A 59 -5.86 -12.15 -10.16
C ALA A 59 -4.56 -11.38 -9.85
N PRO A 60 -4.45 -10.08 -10.21
CA PRO A 60 -3.36 -9.26 -9.71
C PRO A 60 -3.40 -9.23 -8.18
N VAL A 61 -2.21 -9.18 -7.56
CA VAL A 61 -2.03 -9.25 -6.12
C VAL A 61 -1.60 -7.89 -5.60
N VAL A 62 -2.31 -7.36 -4.62
CA VAL A 62 -1.96 -6.12 -3.92
C VAL A 62 -1.62 -6.45 -2.47
N VAL A 63 -0.42 -6.10 -2.00
CA VAL A 63 -0.11 -6.06 -0.58
C VAL A 63 -0.39 -4.64 -0.09
N PHE A 64 -1.41 -4.48 0.75
CA PHE A 64 -1.87 -3.19 1.24
C PHE A 64 -1.43 -2.94 2.68
N PHE A 65 -0.63 -1.91 2.87
CA PHE A 65 -0.18 -1.42 4.17
C PHE A 65 -1.07 -0.27 4.65
N TYR A 66 -1.62 -0.40 5.84
CA TYR A 66 -2.49 0.62 6.43
C TYR A 66 -1.72 1.78 7.05
N GLY A 67 -2.42 2.90 7.26
CA GLY A 67 -1.92 4.08 7.95
C GLY A 67 -2.05 3.97 9.47
N GLY A 68 -1.57 5.01 10.17
CA GLY A 68 -1.62 5.08 11.64
C GLY A 68 -0.34 5.64 12.25
N GLY A 69 0.48 6.36 11.47
CA GLY A 69 1.70 7.02 11.93
C GLY A 69 2.74 6.04 12.47
N TRP A 70 2.74 4.79 12.04
CA TRP A 70 3.58 3.68 12.54
C TRP A 70 3.39 3.38 14.03
N GLN A 71 2.35 3.93 14.66
CA GLN A 71 2.08 3.84 16.10
C GLN A 71 0.74 3.20 16.42
N THR A 72 -0.20 3.23 15.49
CA THR A 72 -1.57 2.74 15.67
C THR A 72 -2.08 2.04 14.42
N GLY A 73 -3.23 1.39 14.52
CA GLY A 73 -3.92 0.73 13.42
C GLY A 73 -3.78 -0.80 13.45
N ASP A 74 -4.64 -1.43 12.71
CA ASP A 74 -4.64 -2.86 12.44
C ASP A 74 -5.31 -3.16 11.09
N ARG A 75 -5.09 -4.37 10.56
CA ARG A 75 -5.63 -4.82 9.28
C ARG A 75 -7.17 -4.86 9.26
N ALA A 76 -7.80 -5.10 10.43
CA ALA A 76 -9.25 -5.20 10.50
C ALA A 76 -9.96 -3.86 10.25
N MET A 77 -9.28 -2.74 10.49
CA MET A 77 -9.80 -1.40 10.20
C MET A 77 -9.98 -1.17 8.68
N TYR A 78 -9.24 -1.88 7.84
CA TYR A 78 -9.19 -1.65 6.38
C TYR A 78 -9.83 -2.77 5.55
N ARG A 79 -10.74 -3.56 6.17
CA ARG A 79 -11.52 -4.63 5.47
C ARG A 79 -12.26 -4.10 4.26
N PHE A 80 -12.80 -2.88 4.32
CA PHE A 80 -13.51 -2.25 3.21
C PHE A 80 -12.62 -2.05 1.99
N VAL A 81 -11.32 -1.75 2.16
CA VAL A 81 -10.36 -1.64 1.05
C VAL A 81 -10.14 -3.00 0.39
N GLY A 82 -9.84 -4.02 1.22
CA GLY A 82 -9.64 -5.40 0.74
C GLY A 82 -10.85 -5.93 -0.02
N ALA A 83 -12.03 -5.78 0.57
CA ALA A 83 -13.28 -6.26 -0.04
C ALA A 83 -13.65 -5.50 -1.32
N ALA A 84 -13.47 -4.15 -1.34
CA ALA A 84 -13.80 -3.34 -2.51
C ALA A 84 -12.93 -3.68 -3.74
N LEU A 85 -11.65 -3.96 -3.53
CA LEU A 85 -10.74 -4.38 -4.59
C LEU A 85 -10.96 -5.84 -4.99
N ALA A 86 -11.20 -6.74 -4.02
CA ALA A 86 -11.46 -8.15 -4.31
C ALA A 86 -12.75 -8.36 -5.12
N ALA A 87 -13.80 -7.59 -4.82
CA ALA A 87 -15.05 -7.58 -5.63
C ALA A 87 -14.83 -7.10 -7.09
N ARG A 88 -13.65 -6.53 -7.38
CA ARG A 88 -13.25 -6.03 -8.71
C ARG A 88 -12.10 -6.81 -9.33
N GLY A 89 -11.89 -8.04 -8.87
CA GLY A 89 -10.94 -8.97 -9.49
C GLY A 89 -9.49 -8.83 -9.03
N VAL A 90 -9.22 -8.12 -7.93
CA VAL A 90 -7.87 -7.96 -7.38
C VAL A 90 -7.75 -8.73 -6.07
N MET A 91 -6.78 -9.62 -5.94
CA MET A 91 -6.46 -10.24 -4.64
C MET A 91 -5.74 -9.22 -3.76
N VAL A 92 -6.19 -9.06 -2.52
CA VAL A 92 -5.58 -8.11 -1.57
C VAL A 92 -5.11 -8.85 -0.33
N VAL A 93 -3.86 -8.64 0.03
CA VAL A 93 -3.24 -9.09 1.28
C VAL A 93 -3.06 -7.87 2.18
N ILE A 94 -3.62 -7.91 3.38
CA ILE A 94 -3.48 -6.82 4.36
C ILE A 94 -2.74 -7.38 5.58
N PRO A 95 -1.42 -7.12 5.71
CA PRO A 95 -0.66 -7.53 6.89
C PRO A 95 -0.81 -6.54 8.05
N ASP A 96 -0.77 -7.05 9.27
CA ASP A 96 -0.30 -6.27 10.41
C ASP A 96 1.23 -6.21 10.36
N TYR A 97 1.78 -5.18 10.95
CA TYR A 97 3.22 -4.99 11.17
C TYR A 97 3.43 -4.41 12.57
N ARG A 98 4.59 -4.63 13.17
CA ARG A 98 4.91 -4.10 14.50
C ARG A 98 4.95 -2.58 14.48
N LEU A 99 4.50 -1.99 15.56
CA LEU A 99 4.33 -0.54 15.71
C LEU A 99 5.29 0.01 16.76
N HIS A 100 5.58 1.30 16.68
CA HIS A 100 6.22 2.01 17.78
C HIS A 100 5.26 2.07 19.01
N PRO A 101 5.72 1.88 20.26
CA PRO A 101 7.13 1.80 20.68
C PRO A 101 7.75 0.41 20.66
N GLU A 102 7.02 -0.67 20.28
CA GLU A 102 7.53 -2.04 20.24
C GLU A 102 8.75 -2.15 19.31
N VAL A 103 8.66 -1.52 18.13
CA VAL A 103 9.79 -1.37 17.20
C VAL A 103 9.91 0.07 16.71
N ARG A 104 11.10 0.40 16.23
CA ARG A 104 11.41 1.62 15.47
C ARG A 104 11.81 1.23 14.05
N PHE A 105 11.99 2.24 13.20
CA PHE A 105 12.65 2.04 11.92
C PHE A 105 14.03 1.39 12.12
N PRO A 106 14.38 0.31 11.40
CA PRO A 106 13.64 -0.26 10.26
C PRO A 106 12.71 -1.44 10.60
N GLY A 107 12.44 -1.83 11.85
CA GLY A 107 11.76 -3.07 12.20
C GLY A 107 10.43 -3.32 11.46
N PHE A 108 9.58 -2.30 11.33
CA PHE A 108 8.34 -2.41 10.55
C PHE A 108 8.56 -2.53 9.03
N MET A 109 9.73 -2.14 8.52
CA MET A 109 10.12 -2.38 7.12
C MET A 109 10.47 -3.85 6.88
N GLU A 110 11.15 -4.47 7.86
CA GLU A 110 11.48 -5.89 7.85
C GLU A 110 10.21 -6.74 7.88
N ASP A 111 9.24 -6.38 8.75
CA ASP A 111 7.92 -7.01 8.78
C ASP A 111 7.18 -6.87 7.44
N GLY A 112 7.20 -5.67 6.88
CA GLY A 112 6.61 -5.40 5.56
C GLY A 112 7.23 -6.26 4.46
N ALA A 113 8.56 -6.38 4.43
CA ALA A 113 9.27 -7.21 3.45
C ALA A 113 8.91 -8.70 3.59
N ALA A 114 8.82 -9.21 4.83
CA ALA A 114 8.39 -10.58 5.10
C ALA A 114 6.95 -10.83 4.63
N ALA A 115 6.03 -9.89 4.87
CA ALA A 115 4.65 -9.99 4.41
C ALA A 115 4.54 -9.98 2.88
N VAL A 116 5.35 -9.17 2.18
CA VAL A 116 5.42 -9.16 0.71
C VAL A 116 5.96 -10.49 0.19
N ALA A 117 7.03 -11.02 0.77
CA ALA A 117 7.57 -12.32 0.39
C ALA A 117 6.55 -13.45 0.61
N TRP A 118 5.84 -13.43 1.75
CA TRP A 118 4.76 -14.38 1.99
C TRP A 118 3.69 -14.29 0.90
N ALA A 119 3.24 -13.08 0.55
CA ALA A 119 2.23 -12.87 -0.48
C ALA A 119 2.69 -13.41 -1.85
N TYR A 120 3.93 -13.12 -2.24
CA TYR A 120 4.54 -13.62 -3.48
C TYR A 120 4.52 -15.16 -3.54
N HIS A 121 4.96 -15.84 -2.49
CA HIS A 121 5.07 -17.29 -2.47
C HIS A 121 3.72 -18.01 -2.29
N ASN A 122 2.70 -17.35 -1.73
CA ASN A 122 1.42 -17.98 -1.40
C ASN A 122 0.25 -17.52 -2.28
N ALA A 123 0.39 -16.46 -3.09
CA ALA A 123 -0.71 -15.88 -3.87
C ALA A 123 -1.47 -16.91 -4.69
N ALA A 124 -0.77 -17.84 -5.35
CA ALA A 124 -1.39 -18.85 -6.20
C ALA A 124 -2.39 -19.75 -5.45
N ARG A 125 -2.20 -19.99 -4.13
CA ARG A 125 -3.11 -20.78 -3.29
C ARG A 125 -4.48 -20.10 -3.10
N PHE A 126 -4.54 -18.80 -3.33
CA PHE A 126 -5.74 -17.97 -3.18
C PHE A 126 -6.23 -17.42 -4.53
N GLY A 127 -5.73 -17.94 -5.66
CA GLY A 127 -6.13 -17.53 -7.00
C GLY A 127 -5.43 -16.28 -7.53
N GLY A 128 -4.39 -15.78 -6.84
CA GLY A 128 -3.56 -14.65 -7.28
C GLY A 128 -2.44 -15.07 -8.24
N ASP A 129 -1.97 -14.14 -9.06
CA ASP A 129 -0.77 -14.31 -9.91
C ASP A 129 0.42 -13.56 -9.26
N PRO A 130 1.42 -14.25 -8.70
CA PRO A 130 2.58 -13.62 -8.08
C PRO A 130 3.41 -12.76 -9.06
N ARG A 131 3.29 -13.01 -10.38
CA ARG A 131 3.96 -12.20 -11.40
C ARG A 131 3.27 -10.85 -11.65
N ARG A 132 2.14 -10.60 -10.98
CA ARG A 132 1.39 -9.36 -11.00
C ARG A 132 1.22 -8.81 -9.58
N LEU A 133 2.36 -8.69 -8.86
CA LEU A 133 2.40 -8.20 -7.48
C LEU A 133 2.58 -6.69 -7.43
N PHE A 134 1.73 -6.03 -6.67
CA PHE A 134 1.74 -4.59 -6.42
C PHE A 134 1.87 -4.32 -4.93
N LEU A 135 2.56 -3.23 -4.58
CA LEU A 135 2.57 -2.69 -3.23
C LEU A 135 1.66 -1.48 -3.18
N MET A 136 0.82 -1.41 -2.17
CA MET A 136 -0.10 -0.29 -1.97
C MET A 136 -0.12 0.12 -0.51
N GLY A 137 -0.32 1.40 -0.24
CA GLY A 137 -0.49 1.83 1.14
C GLY A 137 -1.12 3.19 1.27
N HIS A 138 -1.56 3.49 2.50
CA HIS A 138 -2.11 4.79 2.88
C HIS A 138 -1.27 5.41 4.01
N SER A 139 -0.94 6.71 3.91
CA SER A 139 -0.22 7.43 4.97
C SER A 139 1.11 6.74 5.34
N ALA A 140 1.32 6.37 6.61
CA ALA A 140 2.47 5.56 7.04
C ALA A 140 2.63 4.27 6.23
N GLY A 141 1.53 3.63 5.82
CA GLY A 141 1.58 2.44 4.96
C GLY A 141 2.03 2.77 3.53
N ALA A 142 1.72 3.96 3.01
CA ALA A 142 2.24 4.40 1.71
C ALA A 142 3.75 4.63 1.75
N HIS A 143 4.27 5.15 2.88
CA HIS A 143 5.71 5.20 3.13
C HIS A 143 6.33 3.80 3.10
N ILE A 144 5.75 2.82 3.83
CA ILE A 144 6.25 1.44 3.85
C ILE A 144 6.27 0.86 2.44
N ALA A 145 5.14 0.88 1.73
CA ALA A 145 5.02 0.34 0.37
C ALA A 145 6.05 0.94 -0.59
N THR A 146 6.21 2.27 -0.53
CA THR A 146 7.12 3.00 -1.42
C THR A 146 8.58 2.73 -1.08
N LEU A 147 8.94 2.75 0.22
CA LEU A 147 10.33 2.51 0.63
C LEU A 147 10.75 1.06 0.37
N LEU A 148 9.88 0.06 0.56
CA LEU A 148 10.16 -1.34 0.20
C LEU A 148 10.48 -1.52 -1.29
N ALA A 149 9.83 -0.75 -2.14
CA ALA A 149 10.06 -0.82 -3.58
C ALA A 149 11.31 -0.06 -4.03
N LEU A 150 11.64 1.05 -3.37
CA LEU A 150 12.74 1.92 -3.75
C LEU A 150 14.07 1.54 -3.09
N ASP A 151 14.08 1.28 -1.77
CA ASP A 151 15.23 0.67 -1.10
C ASP A 151 15.19 -0.85 -1.27
N ARG A 152 15.87 -1.31 -2.29
CA ARG A 152 15.90 -2.70 -2.70
C ARG A 152 16.44 -3.67 -1.66
N ALA A 153 17.15 -3.17 -0.64
CA ALA A 153 17.78 -4.00 0.37
C ALA A 153 16.77 -4.84 1.16
N TYR A 154 15.61 -4.27 1.50
CA TYR A 154 14.59 -4.97 2.29
C TYR A 154 13.98 -6.18 1.54
N LEU A 155 13.49 -5.97 0.33
CA LEU A 155 12.89 -7.07 -0.44
C LEU A 155 13.94 -8.10 -0.87
N ARG A 156 15.17 -7.68 -1.17
CA ARG A 156 16.27 -8.62 -1.46
C ARG A 156 16.65 -9.48 -0.26
N ALA A 157 16.66 -8.91 0.94
CA ALA A 157 16.85 -9.69 2.16
C ALA A 157 15.72 -10.72 2.39
N ALA A 158 14.51 -10.45 1.89
CA ALA A 158 13.38 -11.36 1.90
C ALA A 158 13.31 -12.30 0.68
N GLY A 159 14.36 -12.35 -0.17
CA GLY A 159 14.46 -13.25 -1.32
C GLY A 159 13.78 -12.77 -2.60
N LEU A 160 13.36 -11.50 -2.66
CA LEU A 160 12.70 -10.92 -3.84
C LEU A 160 13.60 -9.90 -4.55
N ILE A 161 13.37 -9.71 -5.83
CA ILE A 161 14.04 -8.70 -6.67
C ILE A 161 12.99 -7.65 -7.05
N PRO A 162 12.97 -6.46 -6.40
CA PRO A 162 11.91 -5.47 -6.59
C PRO A 162 11.66 -5.10 -8.05
N GLU A 163 12.72 -4.95 -8.84
CA GLU A 163 12.65 -4.58 -10.24
C GLU A 163 11.94 -5.64 -11.10
N ARG A 164 12.02 -6.91 -10.70
CA ARG A 164 11.41 -8.06 -11.39
C ARG A 164 10.07 -8.44 -10.79
N ASP A 165 9.96 -8.44 -9.46
CA ASP A 165 8.87 -9.08 -8.73
C ASP A 165 7.76 -8.10 -8.32
N VAL A 166 8.02 -6.76 -8.39
CA VAL A 166 7.03 -5.72 -8.10
C VAL A 166 6.60 -5.01 -9.38
N CYS A 167 5.32 -5.17 -9.76
CA CYS A 167 4.75 -4.59 -10.97
C CYS A 167 4.46 -3.10 -10.87
N GLY A 168 4.20 -2.62 -9.68
CA GLY A 168 3.96 -1.20 -9.43
C GLY A 168 3.70 -0.91 -7.97
N VAL A 169 3.71 0.38 -7.65
CA VAL A 169 3.44 0.91 -6.31
C VAL A 169 2.31 1.91 -6.36
N ILE A 170 1.38 1.84 -5.41
CA ILE A 170 0.26 2.77 -5.26
C ILE A 170 0.38 3.44 -3.90
N GLY A 171 0.74 4.71 -3.89
CA GLY A 171 0.89 5.50 -2.67
C GLY A 171 -0.25 6.48 -2.48
N LEU A 172 -0.99 6.34 -1.37
CA LEU A 172 -2.10 7.21 -1.01
C LEU A 172 -1.70 8.12 0.15
N ALA A 173 -1.55 9.41 -0.10
CA ALA A 173 -1.23 10.43 0.90
C ALA A 173 -0.01 10.06 1.78
N GLY A 174 1.06 9.59 1.16
CA GLY A 174 2.25 9.11 1.86
C GLY A 174 3.25 10.23 2.18
N PRO A 175 3.90 10.15 3.36
CA PRO A 175 5.05 10.97 3.68
C PRO A 175 6.31 10.35 3.05
N TYR A 176 6.91 11.05 2.09
CA TYR A 176 8.05 10.54 1.32
C TYR A 176 9.32 11.36 1.51
N ASP A 177 9.16 12.60 2.03
CA ASP A 177 10.21 13.57 2.31
C ASP A 177 9.72 14.48 3.45
N PHE A 178 9.75 13.97 4.68
CA PHE A 178 9.05 14.56 5.82
C PHE A 178 9.95 14.86 7.03
N LEU A 179 11.17 14.36 7.07
CA LEU A 179 12.15 14.67 8.10
C LEU A 179 13.13 15.74 7.59
N PRO A 180 13.51 16.69 8.43
CA PRO A 180 13.28 16.82 9.90
C PRO A 180 11.99 17.55 10.31
N GLN A 181 11.10 17.93 9.38
CA GLN A 181 9.92 18.78 9.64
C GLN A 181 8.79 18.08 10.41
N ALA A 182 8.87 16.75 10.59
CA ALA A 182 7.89 15.97 11.33
C ALA A 182 7.84 16.33 12.83
N SER A 183 6.71 16.01 13.48
CA SER A 183 6.57 16.14 14.93
C SER A 183 7.56 15.24 15.69
N ASP A 184 7.83 15.57 16.96
CA ASP A 184 8.73 14.77 17.79
C ASP A 184 8.23 13.34 18.00
N ALA A 185 6.91 13.13 18.06
CA ALA A 185 6.31 11.81 18.10
C ALA A 185 6.64 10.98 16.86
N VAL A 186 6.64 11.57 15.67
CA VAL A 186 7.05 10.91 14.43
C VAL A 186 8.56 10.69 14.41
N LYS A 187 9.36 11.68 14.82
CA LYS A 187 10.83 11.53 14.90
C LYS A 187 11.25 10.36 15.80
N ALA A 188 10.54 10.15 16.92
CA ALA A 188 10.79 9.03 17.83
C ALA A 188 10.65 7.65 17.16
N VAL A 189 9.79 7.52 16.16
CA VAL A 189 9.61 6.29 15.37
C VAL A 189 10.86 5.96 14.56
N PHE A 190 11.55 6.99 14.05
CA PHE A 190 12.68 6.82 13.12
C PHE A 190 14.05 6.83 13.82
N GLY A 191 14.06 6.93 15.15
CA GLY A 191 15.30 6.86 15.93
C GLY A 191 16.18 8.12 15.79
N PRO A 192 17.52 7.97 15.91
CA PRO A 192 18.42 9.10 15.91
C PRO A 192 18.51 9.76 14.52
N ILE A 193 18.92 11.03 14.50
CA ILE A 193 18.94 11.88 13.29
C ILE A 193 19.78 11.29 12.16
N GLU A 194 20.82 10.54 12.49
CA GLU A 194 21.72 9.87 11.54
C GLU A 194 21.02 8.77 10.75
N ALA A 195 19.92 8.21 11.28
CA ALA A 195 19.11 7.20 10.61
C ALA A 195 18.08 7.81 9.64
N TRP A 196 17.72 9.09 9.79
CA TRP A 196 16.64 9.73 9.05
C TRP A 196 16.81 9.69 7.53
N PRO A 197 17.98 9.95 6.93
CA PRO A 197 18.12 9.90 5.47
C PRO A 197 17.74 8.54 4.88
N ARG A 198 18.02 7.45 5.60
CA ARG A 198 17.70 6.09 5.15
C ARG A 198 16.21 5.78 5.20
N SER A 199 15.43 6.52 5.98
CA SER A 199 14.01 6.33 6.12
C SER A 199 13.16 7.11 5.10
N GLN A 200 13.78 7.99 4.29
CA GLN A 200 13.05 8.84 3.36
C GLN A 200 13.01 8.22 1.95
N PRO A 201 11.84 7.80 1.45
CA PRO A 201 11.69 7.22 0.11
C PRO A 201 12.32 8.06 -1.02
N ILE A 202 12.26 9.38 -0.91
CA ILE A 202 12.80 10.31 -1.92
C ILE A 202 14.29 10.10 -2.20
N ASN A 203 15.05 9.62 -1.21
CA ASN A 203 16.49 9.40 -1.35
C ASN A 203 16.85 8.18 -2.21
N TYR A 204 15.88 7.33 -2.52
CA TYR A 204 16.07 6.09 -3.29
C TYR A 204 15.46 6.16 -4.70
N ALA A 205 15.00 7.34 -5.13
CA ALA A 205 14.45 7.51 -6.47
C ALA A 205 15.51 7.19 -7.53
N SER A 206 15.19 6.27 -8.45
CA SER A 206 16.11 5.80 -9.50
C SER A 206 15.32 5.33 -10.73
N ALA A 207 15.99 5.20 -11.87
CA ALA A 207 15.40 4.64 -13.10
C ALA A 207 14.94 3.19 -12.97
N LEU A 208 15.38 2.48 -11.93
CA LEU A 208 15.01 1.09 -11.66
C LEU A 208 13.76 0.98 -10.76
N ALA A 209 13.18 2.10 -10.35
CA ALA A 209 11.94 2.10 -9.58
C ALA A 209 10.82 1.43 -10.39
N PRO A 210 9.98 0.58 -9.76
CA PRO A 210 8.76 0.12 -10.40
C PRO A 210 7.87 1.32 -10.77
N PRO A 211 6.98 1.20 -11.79
CA PRO A 211 5.98 2.24 -12.04
C PRO A 211 5.21 2.60 -10.80
N MET A 212 4.93 3.87 -10.60
CA MET A 212 4.23 4.36 -9.42
C MET A 212 2.98 5.16 -9.79
N LEU A 213 1.92 4.95 -9.00
CA LEU A 213 0.75 5.79 -8.92
C LEU A 213 0.74 6.47 -7.55
N LEU A 214 0.89 7.79 -7.53
CA LEU A 214 0.93 8.59 -6.32
C LEU A 214 -0.29 9.49 -6.25
N LEU A 215 -1.10 9.31 -5.22
CA LEU A 215 -2.38 10.00 -5.04
C LEU A 215 -2.35 10.79 -3.72
N ALA A 216 -2.78 12.05 -3.74
CA ALA A 216 -2.93 12.86 -2.53
C ALA A 216 -4.15 13.76 -2.63
N GLY A 217 -4.71 14.15 -1.49
CA GLY A 217 -5.77 15.15 -1.42
C GLY A 217 -5.19 16.55 -1.32
N LYS A 218 -5.70 17.51 -2.10
CA LYS A 218 -5.22 18.91 -2.05
C LYS A 218 -5.49 19.61 -0.72
N THR A 219 -6.43 19.11 0.08
CA THR A 219 -6.75 19.66 1.41
C THR A 219 -6.23 18.79 2.54
N ASP A 220 -5.25 17.93 2.27
CA ASP A 220 -4.59 17.12 3.29
C ASP A 220 -3.77 18.02 4.24
N ARG A 221 -4.09 17.94 5.54
CA ARG A 221 -3.39 18.68 6.61
C ARG A 221 -2.58 17.77 7.52
N SER A 222 -2.60 16.45 7.28
CA SER A 222 -1.86 15.47 8.06
C SER A 222 -0.52 15.13 7.41
N VAL A 223 -0.54 14.97 6.09
CA VAL A 223 0.66 14.81 5.25
C VAL A 223 0.55 15.84 4.12
N ASP A 224 1.49 16.76 4.12
CA ASP A 224 1.56 17.80 3.09
C ASP A 224 1.61 17.15 1.68
N PRO A 225 0.66 17.49 0.78
CA PRO A 225 0.62 16.96 -0.58
C PRO A 225 1.92 17.16 -1.38
N ASP A 226 2.73 18.14 -0.99
CA ASP A 226 4.04 18.37 -1.59
C ASP A 226 5.01 17.19 -1.41
N ASN A 227 4.81 16.31 -0.41
CA ASN A 227 5.53 15.03 -0.32
C ASN A 227 5.36 14.20 -1.60
N THR A 228 4.12 14.13 -2.10
CA THR A 228 3.78 13.42 -3.34
C THR A 228 4.45 14.08 -4.56
N LEU A 229 4.38 15.41 -4.65
CA LEU A 229 4.96 16.15 -5.77
C LEU A 229 6.49 16.07 -5.80
N ARG A 230 7.15 16.20 -4.64
CA ARG A 230 8.63 16.11 -4.54
C ARG A 230 9.12 14.72 -4.93
N LEU A 231 8.50 13.64 -4.42
CA LEU A 231 8.88 12.28 -4.80
C LEU A 231 8.65 12.06 -6.30
N ALA A 232 7.50 12.45 -6.84
CA ALA A 232 7.19 12.31 -8.26
C ALA A 232 8.19 13.04 -9.15
N SER A 233 8.53 14.27 -8.81
CA SER A 233 9.55 15.06 -9.52
C SER A 233 10.92 14.37 -9.50
N ARG A 234 11.31 13.82 -8.35
CA ARG A 234 12.58 13.11 -8.20
C ARG A 234 12.64 11.82 -9.00
N LEU A 235 11.54 11.04 -8.99
CA LEU A 235 11.40 9.82 -9.79
C LEU A 235 11.43 10.13 -11.29
N HIS A 236 10.69 11.15 -11.72
CA HIS A 236 10.67 11.57 -13.12
C HIS A 236 12.06 12.02 -13.59
N ALA A 237 12.76 12.83 -12.80
CA ALA A 237 14.12 13.26 -13.09
C ALA A 237 15.11 12.09 -13.16
N ALA A 238 14.85 11.00 -12.43
CA ALA A 238 15.63 9.76 -12.50
C ALA A 238 15.25 8.86 -13.68
N GLY A 239 14.21 9.20 -14.47
CA GLY A 239 13.73 8.40 -15.61
C GLY A 239 12.75 7.29 -15.23
N ALA A 240 12.18 7.31 -14.02
CA ALA A 240 11.15 6.36 -13.60
C ALA A 240 9.76 6.74 -14.12
N ILE A 241 8.87 5.74 -14.26
CA ILE A 241 7.48 5.94 -14.67
C ILE A 241 6.67 6.29 -13.42
N VAL A 242 6.07 7.48 -13.39
CA VAL A 242 5.23 7.92 -12.28
C VAL A 242 3.99 8.67 -12.78
N GLN A 243 2.84 8.29 -12.22
CA GLN A 243 1.55 8.98 -12.41
C GLN A 243 1.19 9.67 -11.10
N VAL A 244 0.70 10.90 -11.17
CA VAL A 244 0.33 11.70 -10.00
C VAL A 244 -1.07 12.26 -10.17
N HIS A 245 -1.89 12.13 -9.11
CA HIS A 245 -3.19 12.81 -9.04
C HIS A 245 -3.33 13.51 -7.69
N LEU A 246 -3.62 14.80 -7.74
CA LEU A 246 -3.98 15.62 -6.58
C LEU A 246 -5.48 15.89 -6.61
N GLU A 247 -6.21 15.20 -5.72
CA GLU A 247 -7.68 15.24 -5.69
C GLU A 247 -8.18 16.53 -5.00
N PRO A 248 -8.93 17.38 -5.72
CA PRO A 248 -9.47 18.63 -5.16
C PRO A 248 -10.46 18.36 -4.02
N GLY A 249 -10.35 19.13 -2.93
CA GLY A 249 -11.27 19.04 -1.78
C GLY A 249 -11.13 17.78 -0.93
N ILE A 250 -10.21 16.87 -1.26
CA ILE A 250 -10.01 15.61 -0.54
C ILE A 250 -8.97 15.80 0.56
N SER A 251 -9.32 15.32 1.76
CA SER A 251 -8.46 15.31 2.95
C SER A 251 -7.71 13.98 3.08
N HIS A 252 -6.77 13.91 4.05
CA HIS A 252 -6.00 12.72 4.39
C HIS A 252 -6.82 11.44 4.59
N ARG A 253 -7.95 11.57 5.28
CA ARG A 253 -8.86 10.42 5.54
C ARG A 253 -9.82 10.20 4.38
N ALA A 254 -10.26 11.26 3.71
CA ALA A 254 -11.21 11.13 2.61
C ALA A 254 -10.65 10.29 1.46
N ILE A 255 -9.34 10.37 1.19
CA ILE A 255 -8.72 9.62 0.09
C ILE A 255 -8.83 8.11 0.26
N ILE A 256 -8.69 7.59 1.49
CA ILE A 256 -8.77 6.15 1.72
C ILE A 256 -10.23 5.68 1.88
N VAL A 257 -11.11 6.46 2.50
CA VAL A 257 -12.51 6.06 2.65
C VAL A 257 -13.26 6.07 1.31
N ALA A 258 -12.76 6.79 0.29
CA ALA A 258 -13.27 6.76 -1.09
C ALA A 258 -13.07 5.38 -1.78
N PHE A 259 -12.37 4.44 -1.18
CA PHE A 259 -12.37 3.03 -1.63
C PHE A 259 -13.67 2.30 -1.29
N ALA A 260 -14.39 2.71 -0.24
CA ALA A 260 -15.68 2.12 0.09
C ALA A 260 -16.72 2.42 -1.02
N ASP A 261 -17.56 1.45 -1.35
CA ASP A 261 -18.57 1.59 -2.41
C ASP A 261 -19.52 2.77 -2.17
N THR A 262 -19.93 2.95 -0.92
CA THR A 262 -20.84 4.03 -0.50
C THR A 262 -20.21 5.43 -0.58
N LEU A 263 -18.89 5.55 -0.62
CA LEU A 263 -18.15 6.81 -0.63
C LEU A 263 -17.27 7.00 -1.89
N ALA A 264 -17.39 6.11 -2.88
CA ALA A 264 -16.59 6.15 -4.10
C ALA A 264 -16.82 7.41 -4.97
N PHE A 265 -17.92 8.13 -4.71
CA PHE A 265 -18.23 9.39 -5.37
C PHE A 265 -17.35 10.57 -4.89
N LEU A 266 -16.69 10.43 -3.73
CA LEU A 266 -15.85 11.49 -3.16
C LEU A 266 -14.62 11.79 -4.03
N ALA A 267 -13.97 10.73 -4.56
CA ALA A 267 -12.81 10.86 -5.42
C ALA A 267 -12.63 9.59 -6.28
N PRO A 268 -12.06 9.70 -7.49
CA PRO A 268 -11.89 8.58 -8.41
C PRO A 268 -10.74 7.63 -8.04
N VAL A 269 -10.18 7.72 -6.83
CA VAL A 269 -8.94 7.04 -6.40
C VAL A 269 -8.99 5.53 -6.58
N ARG A 270 -10.15 4.90 -6.32
CA ARG A 270 -10.31 3.45 -6.54
C ARG A 270 -10.25 3.10 -8.03
N ARG A 271 -10.90 3.88 -8.89
CA ARG A 271 -10.85 3.68 -10.35
C ARG A 271 -9.43 3.87 -10.86
N GLN A 272 -8.76 4.97 -10.49
CA GLN A 272 -7.36 5.24 -10.86
C GLN A 272 -6.43 4.09 -10.43
N THR A 273 -6.65 3.53 -9.23
CA THR A 273 -5.91 2.35 -8.74
C THR A 273 -6.14 1.12 -9.62
N LEU A 274 -7.40 0.82 -9.98
CA LEU A 274 -7.74 -0.33 -10.82
C LEU A 274 -7.22 -0.16 -12.25
N ASP A 275 -7.34 1.03 -12.82
CA ASP A 275 -6.83 1.37 -14.15
C ASP A 275 -5.29 1.23 -14.19
N PHE A 276 -4.60 1.70 -13.16
CA PHE A 276 -3.15 1.53 -13.02
C PHE A 276 -2.76 0.04 -12.93
N ILE A 277 -3.42 -0.76 -12.09
CA ILE A 277 -3.17 -2.21 -11.98
C ILE A 277 -3.41 -2.90 -13.33
N ALA A 278 -4.48 -2.54 -14.05
CA ALA A 278 -4.82 -3.12 -15.33
C ALA A 278 -3.81 -2.77 -16.44
N SER A 279 -3.22 -1.57 -16.38
CA SER A 279 -2.23 -1.11 -17.36
C SER A 279 -0.87 -1.82 -17.24
N GLN A 280 -0.58 -2.47 -16.09
CA GLN A 280 0.66 -3.21 -15.87
C GLN A 280 0.43 -4.71 -16.16
N VAL A 281 0.89 -5.20 -17.31
CA VAL A 281 0.58 -6.57 -17.75
C VAL A 281 1.34 -7.61 -16.93
N THR A 282 2.68 -7.57 -16.95
CA THR A 282 3.56 -8.40 -16.12
C THR A 282 4.84 -7.65 -15.75
N CYS A 283 5.42 -7.97 -14.60
CA CYS A 283 6.63 -7.26 -14.14
C CYS A 283 7.86 -7.62 -14.98
N GLY A 284 8.00 -8.90 -15.39
CA GLY A 284 9.21 -9.44 -16.03
C GLY A 284 9.43 -9.00 -17.48
N GLU A 285 8.37 -8.68 -18.21
CA GLU A 285 8.48 -8.29 -19.63
C GLU A 285 9.17 -6.94 -19.81
N ARG A 286 9.05 -6.03 -18.86
CA ARG A 286 9.71 -4.71 -18.87
C ARG A 286 11.23 -4.78 -18.83
N ILE A 287 11.81 -5.78 -18.16
CA ILE A 287 13.27 -5.93 -18.09
C ILE A 287 13.80 -6.41 -19.45
N SER A 288 13.06 -7.27 -20.15
CA SER A 288 13.44 -7.76 -21.48
C SER A 288 13.37 -6.63 -22.52
N GLU A 289 12.35 -5.79 -22.49
CA GLU A 289 12.21 -4.65 -23.40
C GLU A 289 13.25 -3.54 -23.13
N ALA A 290 13.48 -3.18 -21.87
CA ALA A 290 14.50 -2.22 -21.49
C ALA A 290 15.93 -2.72 -21.78
N SER A 291 16.17 -4.02 -21.67
CA SER A 291 17.44 -4.65 -22.04
C SER A 291 17.61 -4.71 -23.55
N ALA A 292 16.57 -5.04 -24.31
CA ALA A 292 16.57 -5.07 -25.77
C ALA A 292 16.78 -3.67 -26.36
N ALA A 293 16.17 -2.63 -25.78
CA ALA A 293 16.35 -1.25 -26.21
C ALA A 293 17.79 -0.71 -26.00
N ARG A 294 18.51 -1.23 -25.00
CA ARG A 294 19.92 -0.86 -24.74
C ARG A 294 20.92 -1.58 -25.65
N PHE A 295 20.51 -2.66 -26.33
CA PHE A 295 21.35 -3.45 -27.23
C PHE A 295 21.07 -3.20 -28.71
N GLN A 296 20.37 -2.14 -29.10
CA GLN A 296 20.32 -1.76 -30.53
C GLN A 296 21.68 -1.18 -30.91
N PRO A 297 22.43 -1.84 -31.83
CA PRO A 297 23.67 -1.29 -32.34
C PRO A 297 23.36 -0.01 -33.13
N ALA A 298 24.21 0.99 -32.97
CA ALA A 298 24.11 2.24 -33.71
C ALA A 298 24.03 1.92 -35.22
N PRO A 299 23.19 2.64 -36.00
CA PRO A 299 23.10 2.42 -37.43
C PRO A 299 24.49 2.60 -38.04
N ALA A 300 24.92 1.60 -38.82
CA ALA A 300 26.17 1.65 -39.52
C ALA A 300 26.15 2.87 -40.47
N THR A 301 27.03 3.83 -40.25
CA THR A 301 27.31 4.93 -41.16
C THR A 301 27.82 4.31 -42.43
N ARG A 302 27.02 4.40 -43.49
CA ARG A 302 27.50 4.08 -44.86
C ARG A 302 28.40 5.23 -45.30
N GLU A 303 29.67 4.93 -45.51
CA GLU A 303 30.56 5.78 -46.30
C GLU A 303 30.20 5.66 -47.80
#